data_7d6a743f0d6c909c6a435ee6a2923ce1
#
_entry.id   7d6a743f0d6c909c6a435ee6a2923ce1
#
_cell.length_a   1.000
_cell.length_b   1.000
_cell.length_c   1.000
_cell.angle_alpha   90.00
_cell.angle_beta   90.00
_cell.angle_gamma   90.00
#
_symmetry.space_group_name_H-M   'P 1'
#
loop_
_entity.id
_entity.type
_entity.pdbx_description
1 polymer ?
#
loop_
_entity_poly.entity_id
_entity_poly.type
_entity_poly.pdbx_seq_one_letter_code
_entity_poly.pdbx_strand_id
1 'polypeptide(L)'
;MRSSGFRGFREFHCGFTALRAQGRAQGAPPLAREPIDPEANAESDAVSASKTTTPAASASESTTESDPPVGPASDEGVSSSGEVRESLAFADNATAVALYGDGEQTLRLLERSIGVAVNARGNELELEGAADRVALTRRVLEELYASIERGQSVRNADVRHVIRMVSSQPDVQLSDVYENILTRGSRKVIRAKNLTQRRYVDTIRKHDVAIAIGPAGTGKTYLAMAMAVAALHQKEVSRIILTRPAVEAGERLGFLPGDLSEKVDPYMRPLYDALRDMMDMEKAQRLIERGTIEVAPLAFMRGRTLNDSFVILDEAQNTTGEQMKMFLTRLGENSQAVITGDVTQVDLPKGTLSGLVEARKVLTGVRGIGFQYFEARDVVRHPLVQSIIQAYDRARNEKDEGRG
;
A
#
# COMPACT_ATOMS: atom_id res chain seq x y z
N MET A 1 62.75 33.39 22.43
CA MET A 1 62.61 34.78 21.90
C MET A 1 61.14 35.03 21.59
N ARG A 2 60.55 35.90 22.42
CA ARG A 2 59.47 36.89 22.19
C ARG A 2 58.19 36.34 21.56
N SER A 3 57.12 36.26 22.29
CA SER A 3 56.28 37.18 23.07
C SER A 3 55.12 37.81 22.24
N SER A 4 53.95 37.62 22.80
CA SER A 4 52.79 38.54 22.83
C SER A 4 51.93 38.56 21.54
N GLY A 5 50.59 38.56 21.63
CA GLY A 5 49.76 39.29 22.56
C GLY A 5 48.28 38.96 22.44
N PHE A 6 47.71 39.08 23.52
CA PHE A 6 46.34 39.12 23.96
C PHE A 6 45.54 40.33 23.42
N ARG A 7 44.25 40.17 23.25
CA ARG A 7 43.10 41.11 23.36
C ARG A 7 42.20 40.99 22.15
N GLY A 8 40.89 40.94 22.24
CA GLY A 8 39.99 41.54 23.16
C GLY A 8 38.56 41.02 23.03
N PHE A 9 37.97 40.88 24.15
CA PHE A 9 36.55 40.74 24.40
C PHE A 9 35.78 41.99 23.88
N ARG A 10 34.66 41.78 23.19
CA ARG A 10 33.59 42.78 23.15
C ARG A 10 32.23 42.09 23.33
N GLU A 11 31.71 42.29 24.52
CA GLU A 11 30.30 42.19 24.85
C GLU A 11 29.49 43.08 23.93
N PHE A 12 28.38 42.61 23.37
CA PHE A 12 27.29 43.42 22.93
C PHE A 12 26.03 43.07 23.73
N HIS A 13 25.77 43.92 24.69
CA HIS A 13 24.46 44.13 25.31
C HIS A 13 23.61 44.92 24.33
N CYS A 14 22.35 44.66 24.34
CA CYS A 14 21.16 45.48 24.04
C CYS A 14 20.18 44.72 23.17
N GLY A 15 18.93 44.66 23.38
CA GLY A 15 18.04 45.40 24.21
C GLY A 15 16.64 44.86 23.92
N PHE A 16 15.99 44.42 24.95
CA PHE A 16 14.56 44.08 24.90
C PHE A 16 13.72 45.33 24.70
N THR A 17 12.94 45.38 23.63
CA THR A 17 11.84 46.32 23.52
C THR A 17 10.54 45.56 23.31
N ALA A 18 9.71 45.53 24.33
CA ALA A 18 8.38 44.99 24.33
C ALA A 18 7.44 45.89 23.50
N LEU A 19 6.72 45.32 22.56
CA LEU A 19 5.53 45.96 22.01
C LEU A 19 4.31 45.09 22.36
N ARG A 20 3.55 45.65 23.31
CA ARG A 20 2.17 45.26 23.63
C ARG A 20 1.26 45.64 22.47
N ALA A 21 0.58 44.69 21.89
CA ALA A 21 -0.62 44.92 21.10
C ALA A 21 -1.80 44.22 21.77
N GLN A 22 -2.71 44.99 22.30
CA GLN A 22 -4.01 44.57 22.81
C GLN A 22 -4.93 44.26 21.62
N GLY A 23 -5.48 43.07 21.55
CA GLY A 23 -6.56 42.70 20.64
C GLY A 23 -7.62 41.91 21.42
N ARG A 24 -8.78 42.57 21.62
CA ARG A 24 -9.95 42.04 22.31
C ARG A 24 -10.48 40.76 21.67
N ALA A 25 -10.57 39.68 22.44
CA ALA A 25 -11.40 38.55 22.15
C ALA A 25 -12.84 38.82 22.58
N GLN A 26 -13.78 38.76 21.63
CA GLN A 26 -15.21 38.69 21.93
C GLN A 26 -15.56 37.17 21.99
N GLY A 27 -16.11 36.79 23.14
CA GLY A 27 -16.53 35.44 23.42
C GLY A 27 -17.82 35.08 22.70
N ALA A 28 -17.88 33.84 22.22
CA ALA A 28 -19.10 33.15 21.86
C ALA A 28 -19.59 32.32 23.06
N PRO A 29 -20.91 32.21 23.30
CA PRO A 29 -21.45 31.52 24.47
C PRO A 29 -21.38 30.00 24.36
N PRO A 30 -21.33 29.26 25.47
CA PRO A 30 -21.30 27.82 25.48
C PRO A 30 -22.67 27.22 25.16
N LEU A 31 -22.69 26.26 24.23
CA LEU A 31 -23.86 25.43 23.96
C LEU A 31 -24.12 24.48 25.13
N ALA A 32 -25.35 24.54 25.65
CA ALA A 32 -25.86 23.72 26.72
C ALA A 32 -25.84 22.24 26.36
N ARG A 33 -25.38 21.42 27.28
CA ARG A 33 -25.50 19.96 27.26
C ARG A 33 -26.87 19.60 27.84
N GLU A 34 -27.71 18.93 27.05
CA GLU A 34 -28.87 18.20 27.56
C GLU A 34 -28.42 16.84 28.13
N PRO A 35 -29.00 16.42 29.24
CA PRO A 35 -28.73 15.10 29.84
C PRO A 35 -29.51 14.02 29.11
N ILE A 36 -28.82 12.91 28.75
CA ILE A 36 -29.40 11.69 28.20
C ILE A 36 -29.80 10.83 29.40
N ASP A 37 -31.11 10.57 29.55
CA ASP A 37 -31.68 9.62 30.48
C ASP A 37 -31.33 8.19 30.12
N PRO A 38 -30.96 7.36 31.08
CA PRO A 38 -30.75 5.94 30.87
C PRO A 38 -31.98 5.13 31.40
N GLU A 39 -32.98 4.92 30.55
CA GLU A 39 -33.98 3.85 30.80
C GLU A 39 -34.90 3.72 29.58
N ALA A 40 -34.77 2.64 28.84
CA ALA A 40 -35.81 1.87 28.18
C ALA A 40 -35.23 0.97 27.10
N ASN A 41 -35.05 -0.29 27.39
CA ASN A 41 -35.68 -1.40 26.71
C ASN A 41 -35.02 -2.72 27.13
N ALA A 42 -35.62 -3.27 28.14
CA ALA A 42 -35.68 -4.73 28.32
C ALA A 42 -36.97 -5.24 27.67
N GLU A 43 -36.95 -6.48 27.29
CA GLU A 43 -38.04 -7.34 26.83
C GLU A 43 -38.23 -7.48 25.32
N SER A 44 -37.75 -8.58 24.75
CA SER A 44 -38.63 -9.73 24.45
C SER A 44 -37.83 -10.93 23.97
N ASP A 45 -37.66 -11.90 24.84
CA ASP A 45 -37.52 -13.33 24.51
C ASP A 45 -38.81 -13.84 23.89
N ALA A 46 -38.69 -14.70 22.87
CA ALA A 46 -39.49 -15.95 22.76
C ALA A 46 -39.24 -16.57 21.37
N VAL A 47 -38.45 -17.62 21.35
CA VAL A 47 -38.87 -19.00 21.09
C VAL A 47 -39.79 -19.22 19.88
N SER A 48 -39.29 -19.87 18.84
CA SER A 48 -39.93 -21.04 18.26
C SER A 48 -39.00 -21.90 17.42
N ALA A 49 -38.70 -23.06 17.93
CA ALA A 49 -38.21 -24.20 17.19
C ALA A 49 -39.39 -24.90 16.52
N SER A 50 -39.29 -25.29 15.27
CA SER A 50 -40.08 -26.40 14.74
C SER A 50 -39.27 -27.21 13.74
N LYS A 51 -39.18 -28.45 14.10
CA LYS A 51 -38.67 -29.63 13.40
C LYS A 51 -39.61 -30.06 12.27
N THR A 52 -39.03 -30.97 11.43
CA THR A 52 -39.70 -32.08 10.73
C THR A 52 -40.08 -31.77 9.28
N THR A 53 -39.89 -32.55 8.29
CA THR A 53 -39.54 -33.94 8.03
C THR A 53 -39.46 -34.15 6.53
N THR A 54 -38.54 -34.98 6.13
CA THR A 54 -38.54 -35.63 4.81
C THR A 54 -39.70 -36.64 4.75
N PRO A 55 -40.27 -36.97 3.59
CA PRO A 55 -40.09 -38.32 3.14
C PRO A 55 -39.81 -38.53 1.65
N ALA A 56 -39.33 -39.71 1.39
CA ALA A 56 -38.90 -40.27 0.15
C ALA A 56 -40.01 -40.92 -0.68
N ALA A 57 -39.66 -41.21 -1.94
CA ALA A 57 -39.98 -42.38 -2.75
C ALA A 57 -41.28 -42.45 -3.53
N SER A 58 -41.16 -42.68 -4.79
CA SER A 58 -41.53 -43.86 -5.65
C SER A 58 -41.91 -43.35 -7.06
N ALA A 59 -41.26 -43.78 -8.09
CA ALA A 59 -41.26 -45.02 -8.86
C ALA A 59 -42.32 -45.03 -9.99
N SER A 60 -41.80 -45.33 -11.20
CA SER A 60 -42.42 -45.98 -12.37
C SER A 60 -43.49 -45.17 -13.15
N GLU A 61 -43.44 -45.08 -14.44
CA GLU A 61 -43.49 -46.14 -15.46
C GLU A 61 -43.28 -45.60 -16.87
N SER A 62 -42.77 -46.45 -17.69
CA SER A 62 -42.55 -46.48 -19.14
C SER A 62 -43.78 -46.19 -19.97
N THR A 63 -43.56 -45.56 -21.12
CA THR A 63 -44.18 -46.03 -22.39
C THR A 63 -43.36 -45.60 -23.61
N THR A 64 -43.10 -46.55 -24.42
CA THR A 64 -42.55 -46.58 -25.78
C THR A 64 -43.51 -45.94 -26.76
N GLU A 65 -42.98 -45.23 -27.82
CA GLU A 65 -43.26 -45.58 -29.22
C GLU A 65 -42.81 -44.49 -30.20
N SER A 66 -42.10 -45.02 -31.19
CA SER A 66 -42.01 -44.75 -32.62
C SER A 66 -41.28 -43.52 -33.15
N ASP A 67 -40.13 -43.83 -33.75
CA ASP A 67 -39.55 -43.18 -34.96
C ASP A 67 -40.47 -43.26 -36.16
N PRO A 68 -40.46 -42.31 -37.12
CA PRO A 68 -39.58 -42.23 -38.26
C PRO A 68 -39.42 -40.79 -38.86
N PRO A 69 -38.77 -40.58 -40.01
CA PRO A 69 -37.49 -41.01 -40.56
C PRO A 69 -36.52 -39.86 -40.88
N VAL A 70 -35.28 -40.25 -41.09
CA VAL A 70 -34.13 -39.48 -41.52
C VAL A 70 -34.32 -38.71 -42.82
N GLY A 71 -34.11 -37.37 -42.78
CA GLY A 71 -33.78 -36.55 -43.95
C GLY A 71 -32.38 -35.98 -43.77
N PRO A 72 -31.60 -35.70 -44.83
CA PRO A 72 -30.19 -35.42 -44.71
C PRO A 72 -29.86 -34.12 -44.00
N ALA A 73 -29.08 -34.21 -42.97
CA ALA A 73 -28.54 -33.08 -42.24
C ALA A 73 -27.66 -32.26 -43.18
N SER A 74 -28.06 -31.01 -43.37
CA SER A 74 -27.13 -29.96 -43.77
C SER A 74 -26.13 -29.76 -42.67
N ASP A 75 -24.90 -29.97 -43.03
CA ASP A 75 -23.69 -29.74 -42.24
C ASP A 75 -23.55 -28.23 -41.97
N GLU A 76 -24.27 -27.71 -40.96
CA GLU A 76 -23.95 -26.42 -40.40
C GLU A 76 -22.82 -26.62 -39.39
N GLY A 77 -21.61 -26.29 -39.88
CA GLY A 77 -20.41 -26.29 -39.10
C GLY A 77 -20.60 -25.52 -37.80
N VAL A 78 -20.39 -26.21 -36.69
CA VAL A 78 -20.15 -25.63 -35.38
C VAL A 78 -18.92 -24.72 -35.51
N SER A 79 -19.14 -23.43 -35.78
CA SER A 79 -18.15 -22.38 -35.76
C SER A 79 -17.69 -22.23 -34.32
N SER A 80 -16.55 -22.74 -34.04
CA SER A 80 -15.76 -22.55 -32.82
C SER A 80 -15.57 -21.07 -32.51
N SER A 81 -15.69 -20.73 -31.23
CA SER A 81 -15.12 -19.57 -30.51
C SER A 81 -15.11 -18.28 -31.34
N GLY A 82 -15.99 -17.36 -31.02
CA GLY A 82 -16.09 -16.07 -31.69
C GLY A 82 -14.82 -15.24 -31.58
N GLU A 83 -13.96 -15.35 -32.58
CA GLU A 83 -12.89 -14.39 -32.82
C GLU A 83 -13.53 -13.10 -33.30
N VAL A 84 -13.22 -12.00 -32.64
CA VAL A 84 -13.70 -10.65 -32.93
C VAL A 84 -12.54 -9.86 -33.50
N ARG A 85 -12.83 -9.07 -34.52
CA ARG A 85 -11.89 -8.09 -35.04
C ARG A 85 -12.45 -6.71 -34.72
N GLU A 86 -11.65 -5.88 -34.04
CA GLU A 86 -12.00 -4.54 -33.59
C GLU A 86 -10.93 -3.54 -34.01
N SER A 87 -11.35 -2.37 -34.53
CA SER A 87 -10.44 -1.25 -34.86
C SER A 87 -10.47 -0.21 -33.75
N LEU A 88 -9.28 0.26 -33.35
CA LEU A 88 -9.06 1.29 -32.35
C LEU A 88 -8.22 2.41 -32.97
N ALA A 89 -8.78 3.63 -33.07
CA ALA A 89 -8.11 4.80 -33.59
C ALA A 89 -7.76 5.78 -32.48
N PHE A 90 -6.53 6.28 -32.47
CA PHE A 90 -6.06 7.32 -31.55
C PHE A 90 -6.07 8.70 -32.19
N ALA A 91 -6.30 9.74 -31.38
CA ALA A 91 -6.44 11.10 -31.87
C ALA A 91 -5.12 11.69 -32.40
N ASP A 92 -4.00 11.42 -31.71
CA ASP A 92 -2.68 11.93 -32.03
C ASP A 92 -1.70 10.83 -32.43
N ASN A 93 -1.12 10.95 -33.63
CA ASN A 93 -0.19 9.97 -34.16
C ASN A 93 1.15 9.93 -33.39
N ALA A 94 1.64 11.08 -32.90
CA ALA A 94 2.89 11.11 -32.14
C ALA A 94 2.75 10.38 -30.80
N THR A 95 1.63 10.55 -30.13
CA THR A 95 1.27 9.83 -28.88
C THR A 95 1.06 8.33 -29.15
N ALA A 96 0.44 7.97 -30.28
CA ALA A 96 0.28 6.58 -30.68
C ALA A 96 1.63 5.88 -30.94
N VAL A 97 2.53 6.52 -31.65
CA VAL A 97 3.90 5.99 -31.87
C VAL A 97 4.67 5.85 -30.56
N ALA A 98 4.54 6.83 -29.65
CA ALA A 98 5.13 6.73 -28.31
C ALA A 98 4.54 5.56 -27.46
N LEU A 99 3.25 5.25 -27.65
CA LEU A 99 2.58 4.11 -27.03
C LEU A 99 3.12 2.78 -27.57
N TYR A 100 3.34 2.68 -28.89
CA TYR A 100 3.85 1.45 -29.50
C TYR A 100 5.26 1.12 -29.03
N GLY A 101 6.03 2.15 -28.67
CA GLY A 101 7.41 2.03 -28.20
C GLY A 101 8.40 1.71 -29.32
N ASP A 102 9.69 1.68 -28.99
CA ASP A 102 10.74 1.39 -29.97
C ASP A 102 10.54 0.00 -30.60
N GLY A 103 10.35 -0.03 -31.93
CA GLY A 103 10.09 -1.28 -32.66
C GLY A 103 8.86 -2.03 -32.20
N GLU A 104 7.82 -1.32 -31.80
CA GLU A 104 6.52 -1.90 -31.38
C GLU A 104 6.61 -2.83 -30.16
N GLN A 105 7.56 -2.61 -29.26
CA GLN A 105 7.78 -3.48 -28.10
C GLN A 105 6.55 -3.58 -27.21
N THR A 106 5.78 -2.52 -27.07
CA THR A 106 4.55 -2.49 -26.27
C THR A 106 3.49 -3.40 -26.90
N LEU A 107 3.30 -3.32 -28.21
CA LEU A 107 2.31 -4.13 -28.92
C LEU A 107 2.67 -5.62 -28.85
N ARG A 108 3.93 -5.97 -29.13
CA ARG A 108 4.43 -7.36 -28.98
C ARG A 108 4.31 -7.90 -27.55
N LEU A 109 4.44 -7.02 -26.55
CA LEU A 109 4.25 -7.41 -25.15
C LEU A 109 2.79 -7.73 -24.84
N LEU A 110 1.85 -6.93 -25.39
CA LEU A 110 0.40 -7.15 -25.28
C LEU A 110 0.01 -8.46 -25.95
N GLU A 111 0.45 -8.69 -27.20
CA GLU A 111 0.19 -9.94 -27.94
C GLU A 111 0.62 -11.18 -27.13
N ARG A 112 1.85 -11.17 -26.61
CA ARG A 112 2.37 -12.30 -25.84
C ARG A 112 1.69 -12.50 -24.48
N SER A 113 1.22 -11.41 -23.86
CA SER A 113 0.66 -11.46 -22.52
C SER A 113 -0.83 -11.75 -22.48
N ILE A 114 -1.58 -11.28 -23.49
CA ILE A 114 -3.03 -11.41 -23.55
C ILE A 114 -3.46 -12.46 -24.60
N GLY A 115 -2.65 -12.64 -25.66
CA GLY A 115 -2.95 -13.58 -26.74
C GLY A 115 -3.95 -13.02 -27.75
N VAL A 116 -3.79 -11.75 -28.14
CA VAL A 116 -4.55 -11.02 -29.17
C VAL A 116 -3.56 -10.58 -30.22
N ALA A 117 -3.87 -10.71 -31.50
CA ALA A 117 -3.07 -10.14 -32.57
C ALA A 117 -3.32 -8.62 -32.65
N VAL A 118 -2.25 -7.83 -32.77
CA VAL A 118 -2.31 -6.37 -32.81
C VAL A 118 -1.56 -5.85 -34.01
N ASN A 119 -2.26 -5.32 -34.99
CA ASN A 119 -1.68 -4.77 -36.20
C ASN A 119 -1.80 -3.24 -36.19
N ALA A 120 -0.67 -2.54 -36.26
CA ALA A 120 -0.61 -1.07 -36.26
C ALA A 120 -0.50 -0.51 -37.68
N ARG A 121 -1.32 0.51 -37.99
CA ARG A 121 -1.21 1.33 -39.21
C ARG A 121 -1.36 2.80 -38.88
N GLY A 122 -0.22 3.46 -38.66
CA GLY A 122 -0.22 4.86 -38.21
C GLY A 122 -0.79 4.98 -36.80
N ASN A 123 -1.89 5.73 -36.63
CA ASN A 123 -2.61 5.89 -35.36
C ASN A 123 -3.79 4.92 -35.20
N GLU A 124 -3.96 3.98 -36.12
CA GLU A 124 -5.01 2.96 -36.07
C GLU A 124 -4.41 1.59 -35.69
N LEU A 125 -5.10 0.88 -34.80
CA LEU A 125 -4.78 -0.49 -34.40
C LEU A 125 -5.94 -1.41 -34.78
N GLU A 126 -5.61 -2.55 -35.34
CA GLU A 126 -6.56 -3.64 -35.57
C GLU A 126 -6.27 -4.75 -34.56
N LEU A 127 -7.26 -5.09 -33.74
CA LEU A 127 -7.20 -6.10 -32.69
C LEU A 127 -7.98 -7.33 -33.12
N GLU A 128 -7.39 -8.54 -33.09
CA GLU A 128 -8.02 -9.77 -33.50
C GLU A 128 -7.80 -10.88 -32.49
N GLY A 129 -8.87 -11.52 -32.01
CA GLY A 129 -8.83 -12.59 -31.04
C GLY A 129 -10.15 -12.84 -30.34
N ALA A 130 -10.14 -13.57 -29.22
CA ALA A 130 -11.34 -13.80 -28.41
C ALA A 130 -11.90 -12.48 -27.86
N ALA A 131 -13.23 -12.33 -27.86
CA ALA A 131 -13.92 -11.08 -27.54
C ALA A 131 -13.52 -10.47 -26.18
N ASP A 132 -13.38 -11.29 -25.15
CA ASP A 132 -12.94 -10.89 -23.81
C ASP A 132 -11.51 -10.35 -23.81
N ARG A 133 -10.61 -10.98 -24.58
CA ARG A 133 -9.21 -10.58 -24.71
C ARG A 133 -9.04 -9.31 -25.55
N VAL A 134 -9.83 -9.16 -26.62
CA VAL A 134 -9.85 -7.94 -27.45
C VAL A 134 -10.33 -6.76 -26.60
N ALA A 135 -11.43 -6.90 -25.85
CA ALA A 135 -11.92 -5.88 -24.95
C ALA A 135 -10.90 -5.49 -23.86
N LEU A 136 -10.18 -6.49 -23.30
CA LEU A 136 -9.11 -6.27 -22.35
C LEU A 136 -7.95 -5.49 -22.99
N THR A 137 -7.50 -5.89 -24.18
CA THR A 137 -6.39 -5.25 -24.91
C THR A 137 -6.72 -3.82 -25.27
N ARG A 138 -7.91 -3.56 -25.79
CA ARG A 138 -8.43 -2.22 -26.09
C ARG A 138 -8.32 -1.33 -24.86
N ARG A 139 -8.86 -1.78 -23.75
CA ARG A 139 -8.86 -1.03 -22.50
C ARG A 139 -7.44 -0.73 -21.99
N VAL A 140 -6.53 -1.70 -22.06
CA VAL A 140 -5.12 -1.49 -21.69
C VAL A 140 -4.48 -0.42 -22.59
N LEU A 141 -4.73 -0.45 -23.89
CA LEU A 141 -4.22 0.52 -24.86
C LEU A 141 -4.76 1.93 -24.62
N GLU A 142 -6.07 2.07 -24.42
CA GLU A 142 -6.72 3.35 -24.11
C GLU A 142 -6.13 4.00 -22.84
N GLU A 143 -5.92 3.22 -21.81
CA GLU A 143 -5.37 3.72 -20.55
C GLU A 143 -3.87 4.09 -20.64
N LEU A 144 -3.09 3.31 -21.39
CA LEU A 144 -1.69 3.65 -21.63
C LEU A 144 -1.58 4.91 -22.50
N TYR A 145 -2.44 5.06 -23.51
CA TYR A 145 -2.53 6.25 -24.35
C TYR A 145 -2.83 7.51 -23.51
N ALA A 146 -3.90 7.45 -22.70
CA ALA A 146 -4.25 8.53 -21.79
C ALA A 146 -3.14 8.88 -20.79
N SER A 147 -2.32 7.90 -20.39
CA SER A 147 -1.15 8.13 -19.54
C SER A 147 -0.06 8.94 -20.25
N ILE A 148 0.18 8.67 -21.55
CA ILE A 148 1.15 9.39 -22.37
C ILE A 148 0.67 10.81 -22.67
N GLU A 149 -0.63 11.01 -22.98
CA GLU A 149 -1.23 12.34 -23.17
C GLU A 149 -0.99 13.26 -21.94
N ARG A 150 -1.00 12.68 -20.76
CA ARG A 150 -0.68 13.38 -19.50
C ARG A 150 0.82 13.61 -19.29
N GLY A 151 1.66 13.33 -20.30
CA GLY A 151 3.11 13.54 -20.26
C GLY A 151 3.90 12.49 -19.48
N GLN A 152 3.32 11.31 -19.27
CA GLN A 152 4.01 10.22 -18.60
C GLN A 152 4.73 9.31 -19.60
N SER A 153 5.97 8.94 -19.32
CA SER A 153 6.67 7.94 -20.12
C SER A 153 6.21 6.52 -19.72
N VAL A 154 5.78 5.73 -20.69
CA VAL A 154 5.37 4.34 -20.49
C VAL A 154 6.55 3.42 -20.77
N ARG A 155 6.93 2.58 -19.82
CA ARG A 155 7.97 1.55 -19.95
C ARG A 155 7.35 0.16 -19.98
N ASN A 156 8.05 -0.83 -20.49
CA ASN A 156 7.60 -2.23 -20.52
C ASN A 156 7.15 -2.78 -19.14
N ALA A 157 7.73 -2.27 -18.05
CA ALA A 157 7.30 -2.62 -16.70
C ALA A 157 5.91 -2.06 -16.36
N ASP A 158 5.62 -0.85 -16.84
CA ASP A 158 4.32 -0.20 -16.65
C ASP A 158 3.24 -0.92 -17.46
N VAL A 159 3.55 -1.33 -18.71
CA VAL A 159 2.64 -2.14 -19.55
C VAL A 159 2.27 -3.45 -18.87
N ARG A 160 3.26 -4.25 -18.43
CA ARG A 160 3.00 -5.50 -17.70
C ARG A 160 2.18 -5.27 -16.44
N HIS A 161 2.37 -4.14 -15.81
CA HIS A 161 1.63 -3.77 -14.62
C HIS A 161 0.16 -3.48 -14.94
N VAL A 162 -0.10 -2.69 -15.99
CA VAL A 162 -1.45 -2.35 -16.47
C VAL A 162 -2.20 -3.62 -16.88
N ILE A 163 -1.56 -4.50 -17.65
CA ILE A 163 -2.15 -5.78 -18.05
C ILE A 163 -2.64 -6.55 -16.82
N ARG A 164 -1.77 -6.75 -15.83
CA ARG A 164 -2.14 -7.49 -14.59
C ARG A 164 -3.29 -6.85 -13.83
N MET A 165 -3.30 -5.52 -13.75
CA MET A 165 -4.35 -4.79 -13.05
C MET A 165 -5.71 -4.94 -13.73
N VAL A 166 -5.77 -4.68 -15.02
CA VAL A 166 -7.02 -4.75 -15.80
C VAL A 166 -7.53 -6.19 -15.87
N SER A 167 -6.62 -7.17 -15.98
CA SER A 167 -7.00 -8.61 -15.94
C SER A 167 -7.57 -9.05 -14.60
N SER A 168 -7.09 -8.48 -13.48
CA SER A 168 -7.54 -8.89 -12.14
C SER A 168 -8.78 -8.14 -11.66
N GLN A 169 -9.07 -6.95 -12.21
CA GLN A 169 -10.17 -6.09 -11.78
C GLN A 169 -10.75 -5.30 -12.96
N PRO A 170 -11.74 -5.86 -13.67
CA PRO A 170 -12.30 -5.25 -14.87
C PRO A 170 -12.97 -3.88 -14.68
N ASP A 171 -13.40 -3.53 -13.47
CA ASP A 171 -14.15 -2.30 -13.17
C ASP A 171 -13.30 -1.10 -12.76
N VAL A 172 -11.97 -1.26 -12.65
CA VAL A 172 -11.06 -0.20 -12.18
C VAL A 172 -10.68 0.74 -13.31
N GLN A 173 -10.94 2.03 -13.15
CA GLN A 173 -10.37 3.06 -14.02
C GLN A 173 -8.92 3.31 -13.62
N LEU A 174 -8.01 3.09 -14.55
CA LEU A 174 -6.56 3.25 -14.31
C LEU A 174 -6.15 4.72 -14.14
N SER A 175 -6.92 5.67 -14.69
CA SER A 175 -6.79 7.10 -14.39
C SER A 175 -6.69 7.33 -12.87
N ASP A 176 -7.52 6.63 -12.14
CA ASP A 176 -7.56 6.71 -10.69
C ASP A 176 -6.29 6.24 -9.99
N VAL A 177 -5.53 5.32 -10.59
CA VAL A 177 -4.29 4.78 -10.02
C VAL A 177 -3.09 5.64 -10.43
N TYR A 178 -3.11 6.23 -11.63
CA TYR A 178 -1.98 7.00 -12.16
C TYR A 178 -1.96 8.48 -11.74
N GLU A 179 -3.10 9.07 -11.39
CA GLU A 179 -3.16 10.48 -10.94
C GLU A 179 -2.51 10.75 -9.60
N ASN A 180 -2.25 9.72 -8.79
CA ASN A 180 -1.64 9.90 -7.48
C ASN A 180 -0.12 9.73 -7.50
N ILE A 181 0.58 10.74 -8.03
CA ILE A 181 2.00 10.91 -7.73
C ILE A 181 2.11 11.26 -6.25
N LEU A 182 2.65 10.35 -5.45
CA LEU A 182 2.83 10.56 -4.01
C LEU A 182 3.99 11.52 -3.75
N THR A 183 5.10 11.26 -4.41
CA THR A 183 6.27 12.15 -4.37
C THR A 183 7.11 11.96 -5.62
N ARG A 184 7.81 13.04 -6.01
CA ARG A 184 8.86 12.97 -7.03
C ARG A 184 10.18 12.79 -6.30
N GLY A 185 10.65 11.55 -6.21
CA GLY A 185 12.00 11.26 -5.75
C GLY A 185 13.05 11.81 -6.71
N SER A 186 14.31 11.83 -6.28
CA SER A 186 15.42 12.32 -7.11
C SER A 186 15.59 11.55 -8.43
N ARG A 187 15.25 10.28 -8.46
CA ARG A 187 15.47 9.38 -9.60
C ARG A 187 14.19 8.77 -10.17
N LYS A 188 13.09 8.76 -9.44
CA LYS A 188 11.84 8.12 -9.88
C LYS A 188 10.62 8.79 -9.26
N VAL A 189 9.53 8.73 -10.00
CA VAL A 189 8.20 9.12 -9.52
C VAL A 189 7.63 7.94 -8.74
N ILE A 190 7.18 8.21 -7.51
CA ILE A 190 6.58 7.19 -6.63
C ILE A 190 5.08 7.33 -6.69
N ARG A 191 4.43 6.21 -7.01
CA ARG A 191 2.97 6.10 -7.13
C ARG A 191 2.50 4.73 -6.62
N ALA A 192 1.22 4.64 -6.29
CA ALA A 192 0.58 3.37 -6.03
C ALA A 192 0.62 2.48 -7.28
N LYS A 193 0.93 1.20 -7.12
CA LYS A 193 1.05 0.24 -8.23
C LYS A 193 -0.17 -0.67 -8.36
N ASN A 194 -1.06 -0.70 -7.41
CA ASN A 194 -2.32 -1.45 -7.46
C ASN A 194 -3.39 -0.74 -6.63
N LEU A 195 -4.64 -1.20 -6.74
CA LEU A 195 -5.76 -0.60 -6.04
C LEU A 195 -5.63 -0.69 -4.52
N THR A 196 -5.11 -1.79 -3.99
CA THR A 196 -4.88 -1.96 -2.55
C THR A 196 -3.88 -0.92 -2.02
N GLN A 197 -2.80 -0.68 -2.75
CA GLN A 197 -1.83 0.39 -2.44
C GLN A 197 -2.47 1.77 -2.52
N ARG A 198 -3.37 2.01 -3.49
CA ARG A 198 -4.11 3.27 -3.55
C ARG A 198 -5.02 3.45 -2.35
N ARG A 199 -5.84 2.44 -2.01
CA ARG A 199 -6.69 2.48 -0.81
C ARG A 199 -5.88 2.73 0.45
N TYR A 200 -4.68 2.19 0.52
CA TYR A 200 -3.75 2.45 1.62
C TYR A 200 -3.32 3.91 1.69
N VAL A 201 -2.94 4.49 0.57
CA VAL A 201 -2.61 5.93 0.49
C VAL A 201 -3.80 6.79 0.91
N ASP A 202 -5.01 6.44 0.45
CA ASP A 202 -6.24 7.15 0.83
C ASP A 202 -6.55 6.96 2.33
N THR A 203 -6.26 5.80 2.89
CA THR A 203 -6.38 5.55 4.33
C THR A 203 -5.42 6.44 5.12
N ILE A 204 -4.16 6.56 4.67
CA ILE A 204 -3.20 7.48 5.30
C ILE A 204 -3.71 8.92 5.25
N ARG A 205 -4.21 9.38 4.11
CA ARG A 205 -4.70 10.77 3.96
C ARG A 205 -5.91 11.12 4.83
N LYS A 206 -6.74 10.13 5.15
CA LYS A 206 -8.04 10.33 5.81
C LYS A 206 -8.00 10.12 7.33
N HIS A 207 -6.93 9.55 7.88
CA HIS A 207 -6.89 9.15 9.28
C HIS A 207 -5.61 9.66 9.96
N ASP A 208 -5.74 9.97 11.25
CA ASP A 208 -4.59 10.35 12.09
C ASP A 208 -3.65 9.17 12.32
N VAL A 209 -4.20 7.96 12.37
CA VAL A 209 -3.45 6.70 12.48
C VAL A 209 -3.88 5.73 11.39
N ALA A 210 -2.96 5.32 10.53
CA ALA A 210 -3.18 4.31 9.52
C ALA A 210 -2.39 3.03 9.87
N ILE A 211 -3.08 1.89 9.92
CA ILE A 211 -2.48 0.59 10.25
C ILE A 211 -2.55 -0.31 9.02
N ALA A 212 -1.40 -0.68 8.48
CA ALA A 212 -1.25 -1.50 7.29
C ALA A 212 -0.73 -2.90 7.65
N ILE A 213 -1.52 -3.92 7.38
CA ILE A 213 -1.24 -5.32 7.74
C ILE A 213 -1.19 -6.17 6.48
N GLY A 214 -0.16 -7.01 6.34
CA GLY A 214 -0.06 -8.00 5.26
C GLY A 214 1.35 -8.39 4.90
N PRO A 215 1.54 -9.25 3.87
CA PRO A 215 2.82 -9.87 3.55
C PRO A 215 3.93 -8.87 3.20
N ALA A 216 5.16 -9.28 3.40
CA ALA A 216 6.34 -8.53 2.96
C ALA A 216 6.33 -8.33 1.43
N GLY A 217 6.84 -7.19 0.97
CA GLY A 217 6.93 -6.85 -0.45
C GLY A 217 5.67 -6.26 -1.07
N THR A 218 4.62 -5.97 -0.29
CA THR A 218 3.41 -5.26 -0.74
C THR A 218 3.57 -3.74 -0.80
N GLY A 219 4.70 -3.20 -0.32
CA GLY A 219 5.03 -1.78 -0.39
C GLY A 219 4.54 -0.93 0.78
N LYS A 220 4.10 -1.53 1.90
CA LYS A 220 3.57 -0.84 3.08
C LYS A 220 4.50 0.27 3.58
N THR A 221 5.70 -0.10 3.99
CA THR A 221 6.71 0.83 4.52
C THR A 221 7.18 1.82 3.47
N TYR A 222 7.34 1.36 2.23
CA TYR A 222 7.77 2.20 1.11
C TYR A 222 6.78 3.32 0.80
N LEU A 223 5.48 3.03 0.75
CA LEU A 223 4.43 4.02 0.51
C LEU A 223 4.22 4.94 1.72
N ALA A 224 4.30 4.41 2.96
CA ALA A 224 4.29 5.24 4.16
C ALA A 224 5.42 6.27 4.14
N MET A 225 6.63 5.86 3.75
CA MET A 225 7.77 6.76 3.60
C MET A 225 7.54 7.81 2.53
N ALA A 226 6.98 7.43 1.37
CA ALA A 226 6.66 8.36 0.30
C ALA A 226 5.64 9.43 0.75
N MET A 227 4.64 9.04 1.54
CA MET A 227 3.66 9.95 2.12
C MET A 227 4.31 10.88 3.15
N ALA A 228 5.18 10.37 4.02
CA ALA A 228 5.91 11.18 4.99
C ALA A 228 6.78 12.26 4.31
N VAL A 229 7.52 11.87 3.25
CA VAL A 229 8.34 12.81 2.47
C VAL A 229 7.46 13.85 1.76
N ALA A 230 6.31 13.46 1.24
CA ALA A 230 5.35 14.37 0.63
C ALA A 230 4.82 15.38 1.65
N ALA A 231 4.37 14.94 2.81
CA ALA A 231 3.87 15.78 3.90
C ALA A 231 4.94 16.77 4.40
N LEU A 232 6.20 16.33 4.52
CA LEU A 232 7.32 17.21 4.88
C LEU A 232 7.57 18.28 3.79
N HIS A 233 7.52 17.92 2.52
CA HIS A 233 7.69 18.86 1.40
C HIS A 233 6.54 19.88 1.32
N GLN A 234 5.32 19.46 1.61
CA GLN A 234 4.13 20.31 1.63
C GLN A 234 4.03 21.15 2.93
N LYS A 235 4.97 20.92 3.87
CA LYS A 235 4.99 21.58 5.19
C LYS A 235 3.75 21.29 6.04
N GLU A 236 3.12 20.16 5.81
CA GLU A 236 2.02 19.65 6.66
C GLU A 236 2.56 19.19 8.00
N VAL A 237 3.80 18.71 8.02
CA VAL A 237 4.53 18.33 9.24
C VAL A 237 5.92 18.98 9.25
N SER A 238 6.49 19.16 10.43
CA SER A 238 7.81 19.75 10.63
C SER A 238 8.93 18.70 10.61
N ARG A 239 8.61 17.44 10.87
CA ARG A 239 9.60 16.35 10.93
C ARG A 239 9.01 14.98 10.63
N ILE A 240 9.90 14.07 10.27
CA ILE A 240 9.60 12.65 10.05
C ILE A 240 10.30 11.85 11.14
N ILE A 241 9.59 10.92 11.77
CA ILE A 241 10.15 10.00 12.77
C ILE A 241 9.94 8.57 12.27
N LEU A 242 11.03 7.88 12.04
CA LEU A 242 11.07 6.50 11.58
C LEU A 242 11.48 5.61 12.74
N THR A 243 10.61 4.71 13.12
CA THR A 243 10.88 3.83 14.24
C THR A 243 10.57 2.38 13.96
N ARG A 244 11.31 1.49 14.59
CA ARG A 244 11.17 0.05 14.48
C ARG A 244 11.44 -0.59 15.83
N PRO A 245 10.73 -1.64 16.24
CA PRO A 245 11.11 -2.42 17.40
C PRO A 245 12.48 -3.07 17.16
N ALA A 246 13.40 -2.89 18.06
CA ALA A 246 14.64 -3.65 18.08
C ALA A 246 14.30 -5.03 18.65
N VAL A 247 14.18 -6.03 17.79
CA VAL A 247 13.93 -7.42 18.20
C VAL A 247 15.24 -8.17 18.09
N GLU A 248 15.61 -8.88 19.15
CA GLU A 248 16.69 -9.84 19.11
C GLU A 248 16.25 -11.08 18.33
N ALA A 249 16.37 -11.06 16.99
CA ALA A 249 16.14 -12.24 16.18
C ALA A 249 17.28 -13.26 16.39
N GLY A 250 17.19 -14.01 17.48
CA GLY A 250 18.14 -15.09 17.79
C GLY A 250 19.53 -14.65 18.30
N GLU A 251 19.96 -13.43 18.01
CA GLU A 251 21.21 -12.86 18.52
C GLU A 251 20.87 -11.81 19.57
N ARG A 252 21.32 -12.05 20.81
CA ARG A 252 21.14 -11.08 21.89
C ARG A 252 21.96 -9.83 21.58
N LEU A 253 21.31 -8.67 21.51
CA LEU A 253 21.95 -7.35 21.32
C LEU A 253 23.17 -7.15 22.25
N GLY A 254 23.22 -7.86 23.38
CA GLY A 254 24.35 -7.87 24.32
C GLY A 254 25.63 -8.44 23.75
N PHE A 255 25.63 -9.25 22.68
CA PHE A 255 26.84 -9.84 22.10
C PHE A 255 27.47 -9.03 20.97
N LEU A 256 26.79 -8.02 20.44
CA LEU A 256 27.35 -7.15 19.43
C LEU A 256 28.30 -6.13 20.07
N PRO A 257 29.51 -5.91 19.52
CA PRO A 257 30.42 -4.85 20.01
C PRO A 257 29.83 -3.47 19.64
N GLY A 258 30.17 -2.46 20.45
CA GLY A 258 29.73 -1.07 20.20
C GLY A 258 28.68 -0.57 21.17
N ASP A 259 28.32 0.68 21.05
CA ASP A 259 27.23 1.30 21.81
C ASP A 259 25.84 0.84 21.37
N LEU A 260 24.79 1.22 22.08
CA LEU A 260 23.41 0.80 21.78
C LEU A 260 22.99 1.29 20.39
N SER A 261 23.44 2.46 19.97
CA SER A 261 23.11 3.05 18.66
C SER A 261 23.74 2.24 17.54
N GLU A 262 25.01 1.86 17.67
CA GLU A 262 25.72 1.04 16.69
C GLU A 262 25.11 -0.37 16.57
N LYS A 263 24.65 -0.94 17.67
CA LYS A 263 24.00 -2.26 17.68
C LYS A 263 22.63 -2.27 17.00
N VAL A 264 21.92 -1.15 17.01
CA VAL A 264 20.58 -1.03 16.41
C VAL A 264 20.64 -0.60 14.95
N ASP A 265 21.73 0.04 14.50
CA ASP A 265 21.87 0.56 13.13
C ASP A 265 21.57 -0.48 12.03
N PRO A 266 22.00 -1.75 12.10
CA PRO A 266 21.68 -2.76 11.10
C PRO A 266 20.17 -2.96 10.88
N TYR A 267 19.38 -2.85 11.93
CA TYR A 267 17.91 -3.00 11.88
C TYR A 267 17.23 -1.78 11.27
N MET A 268 17.89 -0.62 11.24
CA MET A 268 17.37 0.62 10.65
C MET A 268 17.75 0.78 9.17
N ARG A 269 18.70 -0.01 8.65
CA ARG A 269 19.15 0.07 7.25
C ARG A 269 18.01 0.06 6.20
N PRO A 270 16.97 -0.80 6.32
CA PRO A 270 15.88 -0.78 5.37
C PRO A 270 15.12 0.56 5.30
N LEU A 271 15.06 1.29 6.42
CA LEU A 271 14.44 2.62 6.46
C LEU A 271 15.32 3.67 5.77
N TYR A 272 16.64 3.61 5.98
CA TYR A 272 17.58 4.47 5.25
C TYR A 272 17.57 4.19 3.74
N ASP A 273 17.49 2.93 3.33
CA ASP A 273 17.43 2.56 1.92
C ASP A 273 16.14 3.08 1.25
N ALA A 274 15.00 2.94 1.93
CA ALA A 274 13.75 3.51 1.45
C ALA A 274 13.84 5.04 1.34
N LEU A 275 14.44 5.72 2.30
CA LEU A 275 14.62 7.18 2.28
C LEU A 275 15.51 7.63 1.11
N ARG A 276 16.60 6.89 0.82
CA ARG A 276 17.50 7.16 -0.32
C ARG A 276 16.80 7.03 -1.67
N ASP A 277 15.80 6.19 -1.77
CA ASP A 277 14.95 6.09 -2.96
C ASP A 277 14.05 7.31 -3.16
N MET A 278 13.67 8.00 -2.07
CA MET A 278 12.72 9.11 -2.06
C MET A 278 13.38 10.47 -2.27
N MET A 279 14.63 10.62 -1.87
CA MET A 279 15.36 11.90 -1.98
C MET A 279 16.86 11.69 -2.20
N ASP A 280 17.56 12.76 -2.61
CA ASP A 280 19.00 12.71 -2.78
C ASP A 280 19.71 12.45 -1.45
N MET A 281 20.78 11.66 -1.52
CA MET A 281 21.50 11.19 -0.34
C MET A 281 22.03 12.35 0.51
N GLU A 282 22.61 13.38 -0.13
CA GLU A 282 23.09 14.56 0.58
C GLU A 282 21.97 15.36 1.25
N LYS A 283 20.79 15.42 0.61
CA LYS A 283 19.61 16.06 1.18
C LYS A 283 19.09 15.26 2.38
N ALA A 284 19.01 13.93 2.26
CA ALA A 284 18.60 13.04 3.34
C ALA A 284 19.53 13.19 4.55
N GLN A 285 20.84 13.15 4.31
CA GLN A 285 21.85 13.29 5.36
C GLN A 285 21.71 14.62 6.10
N ARG A 286 21.60 15.73 5.38
CA ARG A 286 21.39 17.07 5.98
C ARG A 286 20.12 17.17 6.82
N LEU A 287 19.03 16.51 6.40
CA LEU A 287 17.78 16.48 7.17
C LEU A 287 17.88 15.64 8.43
N ILE A 288 18.64 14.54 8.39
CA ILE A 288 18.94 13.70 9.56
C ILE A 288 19.81 14.47 10.55
N GLU A 289 20.89 15.10 10.11
CA GLU A 289 21.80 15.90 10.95
C GLU A 289 21.08 17.07 11.63
N ARG A 290 20.07 17.66 10.98
CA ARG A 290 19.24 18.73 11.54
C ARG A 290 18.13 18.21 12.46
N GLY A 291 17.95 16.91 12.58
CA GLY A 291 16.84 16.31 13.33
C GLY A 291 15.45 16.50 12.68
N THR A 292 15.39 16.93 11.40
CA THR A 292 14.15 16.98 10.64
C THR A 292 13.67 15.59 10.28
N ILE A 293 14.58 14.67 10.02
CA ILE A 293 14.32 13.23 9.90
C ILE A 293 15.06 12.53 11.03
N GLU A 294 14.33 11.79 11.82
CA GLU A 294 14.87 10.99 12.92
C GLU A 294 14.64 9.51 12.64
N VAL A 295 15.68 8.70 12.77
CA VAL A 295 15.58 7.24 12.68
C VAL A 295 16.05 6.67 14.03
N ALA A 296 15.12 6.07 14.76
CA ALA A 296 15.42 5.64 16.13
C ALA A 296 14.61 4.37 16.51
N PRO A 297 15.15 3.54 17.42
CA PRO A 297 14.42 2.41 17.98
C PRO A 297 13.14 2.84 18.70
N LEU A 298 12.12 1.98 18.68
CA LEU A 298 10.86 2.23 19.35
C LEU A 298 11.01 2.59 20.84
N ALA A 299 11.97 2.01 21.53
CA ALA A 299 12.24 2.29 22.94
C ALA A 299 12.55 3.78 23.22
N PHE A 300 13.12 4.48 22.23
CA PHE A 300 13.48 5.91 22.36
C PHE A 300 12.27 6.85 22.22
N MET A 301 11.11 6.32 21.90
CA MET A 301 9.86 7.10 21.87
C MET A 301 9.25 7.26 23.26
N ARG A 302 9.70 6.48 24.25
CA ARG A 302 9.14 6.52 25.60
C ARG A 302 9.37 7.89 26.26
N GLY A 303 8.32 8.44 26.87
CA GLY A 303 8.36 9.74 27.57
C GLY A 303 8.37 10.97 26.66
N ARG A 304 8.23 10.78 25.34
CA ARG A 304 8.17 11.89 24.37
C ARG A 304 6.71 12.22 24.01
N THR A 305 6.50 13.44 23.51
CA THR A 305 5.30 13.84 22.78
C THR A 305 5.71 14.27 21.39
N LEU A 306 5.15 13.62 20.38
CA LEU A 306 5.53 13.78 18.97
C LEU A 306 4.55 14.73 18.30
N ASN A 307 4.80 16.04 18.39
CA ASN A 307 4.00 17.08 17.75
C ASN A 307 4.52 17.40 16.34
N ASP A 308 3.65 17.87 15.46
CA ASP A 308 3.95 18.32 14.10
C ASP A 308 4.79 17.29 13.31
N SER A 309 4.48 16.02 13.49
CA SER A 309 5.33 14.91 13.05
C SER A 309 4.58 13.89 12.23
N PHE A 310 5.22 13.40 11.17
CA PHE A 310 4.79 12.17 10.50
C PHE A 310 5.62 11.00 11.07
N VAL A 311 4.95 10.08 11.75
CA VAL A 311 5.62 9.00 12.49
C VAL A 311 5.35 7.67 11.82
N ILE A 312 6.39 6.89 11.55
CA ILE A 312 6.27 5.54 10.97
C ILE A 312 6.79 4.52 11.98
N LEU A 313 5.93 3.57 12.36
CA LEU A 313 6.33 2.37 13.09
C LEU A 313 6.33 1.18 12.13
N ASP A 314 7.52 0.74 11.77
CA ASP A 314 7.71 -0.41 10.88
C ASP A 314 7.93 -1.72 11.68
N GLU A 315 7.60 -2.87 11.08
CA GLU A 315 7.67 -4.20 11.68
C GLU A 315 6.93 -4.31 13.04
N ALA A 316 5.78 -3.66 13.10
CA ALA A 316 5.00 -3.51 14.33
C ALA A 316 4.47 -4.83 14.91
N GLN A 317 4.45 -5.94 14.14
CA GLN A 317 4.14 -7.27 14.66
C GLN A 317 5.12 -7.72 15.74
N ASN A 318 6.32 -7.13 15.76
CA ASN A 318 7.36 -7.42 16.73
C ASN A 318 7.32 -6.51 17.97
N THR A 319 6.22 -5.79 18.17
CA THR A 319 5.94 -5.06 19.42
C THR A 319 5.11 -5.91 20.37
N THR A 320 5.29 -5.70 21.66
CA THR A 320 4.30 -6.16 22.66
C THR A 320 3.11 -5.21 22.71
N GLY A 321 1.98 -5.63 23.33
CA GLY A 321 0.82 -4.77 23.54
C GLY A 321 1.16 -3.48 24.30
N GLU A 322 2.02 -3.57 25.33
CA GLU A 322 2.49 -2.41 26.09
C GLU A 322 3.32 -1.45 25.22
N GLN A 323 4.20 -1.97 24.38
CA GLN A 323 5.00 -1.16 23.47
C GLN A 323 4.14 -0.46 22.42
N MET A 324 3.15 -1.15 21.85
CA MET A 324 2.18 -0.59 20.91
C MET A 324 1.35 0.51 21.57
N LYS A 325 0.81 0.28 22.75
CA LYS A 325 0.09 1.29 23.53
C LYS A 325 0.97 2.48 23.88
N MET A 326 2.20 2.22 24.32
CA MET A 326 3.19 3.27 24.60
C MET A 326 3.41 4.15 23.36
N PHE A 327 3.62 3.56 22.18
CA PHE A 327 3.82 4.28 20.93
C PHE A 327 2.62 5.15 20.55
N LEU A 328 1.44 4.57 20.48
CA LEU A 328 0.21 5.24 20.09
C LEU A 328 -0.10 6.45 20.98
N THR A 329 0.22 6.37 22.27
CA THR A 329 0.02 7.48 23.22
C THR A 329 1.11 8.55 23.16
N ARG A 330 2.07 8.45 22.24
CA ARG A 330 3.08 9.50 21.97
C ARG A 330 2.65 10.50 20.92
N LEU A 331 1.62 10.18 20.13
CA LEU A 331 1.13 11.04 19.10
C LEU A 331 0.64 12.36 19.72
N GLY A 332 1.20 13.46 19.23
CA GLY A 332 0.88 14.81 19.68
C GLY A 332 0.03 15.58 18.68
N GLU A 333 -0.12 16.87 18.87
CA GLU A 333 -0.89 17.75 18.00
C GLU A 333 -0.27 17.81 16.59
N ASN A 334 -1.12 17.94 15.56
CA ASN A 334 -0.74 18.01 14.14
C ASN A 334 0.17 16.86 13.67
N SER A 335 -0.01 15.68 14.27
CA SER A 335 0.82 14.53 13.93
C SER A 335 0.00 13.39 13.38
N GLN A 336 0.61 12.65 12.49
CA GLN A 336 0.06 11.47 11.84
C GLN A 336 0.97 10.27 12.07
N ALA A 337 0.39 9.11 12.33
CA ALA A 337 1.14 7.87 12.48
C ALA A 337 0.75 6.84 11.43
N VAL A 338 1.74 6.16 10.88
CA VAL A 338 1.54 4.99 10.02
C VAL A 338 2.24 3.79 10.64
N ILE A 339 1.47 2.74 10.86
CA ILE A 339 1.94 1.50 11.47
C ILE A 339 1.93 0.41 10.40
N THR A 340 3.06 -0.24 10.17
CA THR A 340 3.20 -1.29 9.17
C THR A 340 3.65 -2.59 9.82
N GLY A 341 3.13 -3.73 9.35
CA GLY A 341 3.56 -5.02 9.85
C GLY A 341 2.98 -6.22 9.10
N ASP A 342 3.55 -7.39 9.40
CA ASP A 342 3.15 -8.68 8.87
C ASP A 342 2.86 -9.66 10.03
N VAL A 343 1.60 -9.94 10.27
CA VAL A 343 1.18 -10.82 11.39
C VAL A 343 1.65 -12.27 11.25
N THR A 344 2.18 -12.65 10.08
CA THR A 344 2.73 -13.99 9.83
C THR A 344 4.22 -14.09 10.20
N GLN A 345 4.91 -12.94 10.37
CA GLN A 345 6.34 -12.83 10.65
C GLN A 345 6.59 -12.29 12.05
N VAL A 346 6.08 -12.98 13.06
CA VAL A 346 6.23 -12.58 14.47
C VAL A 346 7.48 -13.25 15.06
N ASP A 347 8.47 -12.44 15.41
CA ASP A 347 9.74 -12.88 16.02
C ASP A 347 9.79 -12.69 17.54
N LEU A 348 8.64 -12.50 18.18
CA LEU A 348 8.53 -12.37 19.62
C LEU A 348 8.75 -13.72 20.35
N PRO A 349 9.23 -13.70 21.60
CA PRO A 349 9.35 -14.91 22.40
C PRO A 349 8.03 -15.70 22.46
N LYS A 350 8.14 -17.04 22.49
CA LYS A 350 6.96 -17.93 22.55
C LYS A 350 6.04 -17.54 23.71
N GLY A 351 4.75 -17.41 23.41
CA GLY A 351 3.76 -17.01 24.40
C GLY A 351 3.51 -15.51 24.54
N THR A 352 4.29 -14.67 23.86
CA THR A 352 4.07 -13.22 23.83
C THR A 352 3.13 -12.86 22.71
N LEU A 353 2.03 -12.18 23.02
CA LEU A 353 1.08 -11.70 22.00
C LEU A 353 1.64 -10.47 21.29
N SER A 354 1.56 -10.50 19.97
CA SER A 354 1.94 -9.33 19.14
C SER A 354 1.02 -8.14 19.40
N GLY A 355 1.64 -6.98 19.68
CA GLY A 355 0.93 -5.72 19.89
C GLY A 355 0.16 -5.28 18.64
N LEU A 356 0.61 -5.63 17.44
CA LEU A 356 -0.14 -5.36 16.21
C LEU A 356 -1.41 -6.20 16.13
N VAL A 357 -1.35 -7.48 16.54
CA VAL A 357 -2.53 -8.37 16.59
C VAL A 357 -3.53 -7.88 17.63
N GLU A 358 -3.05 -7.43 18.78
CA GLU A 358 -3.89 -6.86 19.84
C GLU A 358 -4.51 -5.53 19.37
N ALA A 359 -3.72 -4.60 18.81
CA ALA A 359 -4.18 -3.33 18.31
C ALA A 359 -5.30 -3.50 17.26
N ARG A 360 -5.20 -4.49 16.36
CA ARG A 360 -6.24 -4.82 15.39
C ARG A 360 -7.59 -5.11 16.07
N LYS A 361 -7.57 -5.81 17.19
CA LYS A 361 -8.81 -6.18 17.93
C LYS A 361 -9.38 -4.99 18.71
N VAL A 362 -8.51 -4.23 19.36
CA VAL A 362 -8.91 -3.17 20.30
C VAL A 362 -9.26 -1.86 19.60
N LEU A 363 -8.57 -1.53 18.50
CA LEU A 363 -8.69 -0.23 17.82
C LEU A 363 -9.62 -0.24 16.61
N THR A 364 -10.17 -1.38 16.21
CA THR A 364 -11.15 -1.44 15.13
C THR A 364 -12.39 -0.64 15.53
N GLY A 365 -12.81 0.31 14.66
CA GLY A 365 -13.94 1.20 14.88
C GLY A 365 -13.63 2.46 15.68
N VAL A 366 -12.41 2.65 16.15
CA VAL A 366 -11.99 3.91 16.78
C VAL A 366 -11.89 5.01 15.73
N ARG A 367 -12.58 6.13 15.94
CA ARG A 367 -12.58 7.29 15.03
C ARG A 367 -11.14 7.84 14.90
N GLY A 368 -10.73 8.15 13.69
CA GLY A 368 -9.37 8.63 13.37
C GLY A 368 -8.35 7.52 13.13
N ILE A 369 -8.73 6.23 13.30
CA ILE A 369 -7.87 5.07 13.01
C ILE A 369 -8.40 4.31 11.80
N GLY A 370 -7.57 4.16 10.78
CA GLY A 370 -7.87 3.42 9.56
C GLY A 370 -7.03 2.15 9.43
N PHE A 371 -7.66 1.07 8.97
CA PHE A 371 -6.97 -0.20 8.70
C PHE A 371 -6.95 -0.48 7.20
N GLN A 372 -5.79 -0.93 6.71
CA GLN A 372 -5.62 -1.44 5.36
C GLN A 372 -4.98 -2.83 5.40
N TYR A 373 -5.61 -3.76 4.72
CA TYR A 373 -5.12 -5.13 4.61
C TYR A 373 -4.55 -5.38 3.21
N PHE A 374 -3.40 -6.04 3.16
CA PHE A 374 -2.74 -6.50 1.95
C PHE A 374 -2.72 -8.02 1.90
N GLU A 375 -2.83 -8.56 0.70
CA GLU A 375 -2.82 -9.99 0.43
C GLU A 375 -1.59 -10.39 -0.41
N ALA A 376 -1.38 -11.69 -0.59
CA ALA A 376 -0.29 -12.21 -1.41
C ALA A 376 -0.32 -11.70 -2.86
N ARG A 377 -1.50 -11.45 -3.42
CA ARG A 377 -1.68 -10.85 -4.76
C ARG A 377 -1.17 -9.42 -4.88
N ASP A 378 -1.07 -8.69 -3.78
CA ASP A 378 -0.58 -7.31 -3.73
C ASP A 378 0.95 -7.21 -3.73
N VAL A 379 1.65 -8.32 -3.68
CA VAL A 379 3.12 -8.37 -3.65
C VAL A 379 3.70 -7.86 -4.96
N VAL A 380 4.51 -6.82 -4.87
CA VAL A 380 5.21 -6.21 -6.00
C VAL A 380 6.68 -6.60 -5.94
N ARG A 381 7.01 -7.73 -6.53
CA ARG A 381 8.38 -8.28 -6.56
C ARG A 381 8.78 -8.68 -7.98
N HIS A 382 10.06 -8.90 -8.15
CA HIS A 382 10.59 -9.46 -9.40
C HIS A 382 9.97 -10.86 -9.66
N PRO A 383 9.54 -11.18 -10.90
CA PRO A 383 8.87 -12.46 -11.20
C PRO A 383 9.64 -13.68 -10.71
N LEU A 384 10.97 -13.69 -10.87
CA LEU A 384 11.83 -14.77 -10.37
C LEU A 384 11.71 -14.94 -8.85
N VAL A 385 11.65 -13.83 -8.09
CA VAL A 385 11.52 -13.91 -6.62
C VAL A 385 10.18 -14.49 -6.22
N GLN A 386 9.11 -14.18 -6.95
CA GLN A 386 7.80 -14.82 -6.75
C GLN A 386 7.86 -16.32 -7.00
N SER A 387 8.51 -16.74 -8.10
CA SER A 387 8.68 -18.16 -8.42
C SER A 387 9.52 -18.92 -7.37
N ILE A 388 10.56 -18.26 -6.84
CA ILE A 388 11.39 -18.84 -5.77
C ILE A 388 10.54 -19.06 -4.50
N ILE A 389 9.78 -18.07 -4.06
CA ILE A 389 8.93 -18.17 -2.86
C ILE A 389 7.91 -19.30 -3.05
N GLN A 390 7.21 -19.33 -4.18
CA GLN A 390 6.24 -20.38 -4.46
C GLN A 390 6.85 -21.79 -4.47
N ALA A 391 8.11 -21.93 -4.93
CA ALA A 391 8.83 -23.20 -4.89
C ALA A 391 9.12 -23.66 -3.45
N TYR A 392 9.57 -22.73 -2.58
CA TYR A 392 9.80 -23.02 -1.17
C TYR A 392 8.51 -23.33 -0.41
N ASP A 393 7.43 -22.60 -0.67
CA ASP A 393 6.12 -22.85 -0.04
C ASP A 393 5.57 -24.22 -0.42
N ARG A 394 5.69 -24.64 -1.69
CA ARG A 394 5.32 -26.01 -2.13
C ARG A 394 6.13 -27.07 -1.40
N ALA A 395 7.45 -26.94 -1.37
CA ALA A 395 8.32 -27.88 -0.69
C ALA A 395 8.07 -27.97 0.84
N ARG A 396 7.55 -26.91 1.45
CA ARG A 396 7.17 -26.91 2.86
C ARG A 396 5.86 -27.65 3.09
N ASN A 397 4.84 -27.39 2.27
CA ASN A 397 3.54 -28.07 2.35
C ASN A 397 3.66 -29.57 2.12
N GLU A 398 4.48 -30.00 1.16
CA GLU A 398 4.77 -31.44 0.92
C GLU A 398 5.42 -32.11 2.13
N LYS A 399 6.26 -31.41 2.89
CA LYS A 399 6.87 -31.93 4.12
C LYS A 399 5.87 -32.02 5.27
N ASP A 400 4.92 -31.13 5.34
CA ASP A 400 3.89 -31.12 6.38
C ASP A 400 2.82 -32.20 6.10
N GLU A 401 2.46 -32.41 4.83
CA GLU A 401 1.57 -33.53 4.40
C GLU A 401 2.20 -34.92 4.54
N GLY A 402 3.52 -35.03 4.38
CA GLY A 402 4.25 -36.30 4.54
C GLY A 402 4.53 -36.71 6.00
N ARG A 403 4.12 -35.88 6.99
CA ARG A 403 4.26 -36.14 8.42
C ARG A 403 2.94 -36.46 9.14
N GLY A 404 1.81 -36.43 8.45
CA GLY A 404 0.49 -36.88 8.92
C GLY A 404 0.25 -38.30 8.48
#